data_935b4b9b324a5236e58cb1f2412aabfa
#
_entry.id   935b4b9b324a5236e58cb1f2412aabfa
#
_cell.length_a   1.000
_cell.length_b   1.000
_cell.length_c   1.000
_cell.angle_alpha   90.00
_cell.angle_beta   90.00
_cell.angle_gamma   90.00
#
_symmetry.space_group_name_H-M   'P 1'
#
loop_
_entity.id
_entity.type
_entity.pdbx_description
1 polymer ?
#
loop_
_entity_poly.entity_id
_entity_poly.type
_entity_poly.pdbx_seq_one_letter_code
_entity_poly.pdbx_strand_id
1 'polypeptide(L)'
;MFPGKNNIYNLYEDDGVSSLYKDGYYIVTRFDYNYLQNNYTLIIRPFEGKSGIIPETRNYKIRFRNTKKASDVVVMLEAEVIPYESYIEDHDFVIEVKDVSTVRQLTINCKGNDIEIDAVRIINEDIDSIIADIPITTTLKDILGKIMFSDKDYSDKRIAIKRLKRQGLEDKFVRVFLKLLEFTKDI
;
A
#
# COMPACT_ATOMS: atom_id res chain seq x y z
N MET A 1 -2.07 1.01 4.95
CA MET A 1 -1.96 -0.47 4.90
C MET A 1 -1.31 -0.83 3.58
N PHE A 2 -0.38 -1.79 3.55
CA PHE A 2 0.22 -2.29 2.32
C PHE A 2 -0.39 -3.64 1.98
N PRO A 3 -0.83 -3.88 0.73
CA PRO A 3 -1.39 -5.16 0.32
C PRO A 3 -0.32 -6.26 0.26
N GLY A 4 -0.76 -7.52 0.18
CA GLY A 4 0.11 -8.67 -0.07
C GLY A 4 0.58 -9.44 1.16
N LYS A 5 0.37 -8.95 2.39
CA LYS A 5 0.82 -9.65 3.60
C LYS A 5 -0.03 -9.31 4.82
N ASN A 6 -0.32 -10.33 5.64
CA ASN A 6 -0.91 -10.13 6.96
C ASN A 6 0.06 -9.37 7.86
N ASN A 7 -0.47 -8.49 8.70
CA ASN A 7 0.33 -7.71 9.63
C ASN A 7 -0.44 -7.44 10.93
N ILE A 8 0.30 -7.24 12.02
CA ILE A 8 -0.21 -6.79 13.31
C ILE A 8 0.62 -5.58 13.71
N TYR A 9 -0.06 -4.52 14.14
CA TYR A 9 0.56 -3.31 14.65
C TYR A 9 -0.06 -2.94 15.99
N ASN A 10 0.77 -2.63 16.98
CA ASN A 10 0.35 -2.12 18.28
C ASN A 10 0.74 -0.66 18.38
N LEU A 11 -0.26 0.22 18.48
CA LEU A 11 -0.07 1.65 18.71
C LEU A 11 -0.04 1.90 20.21
N TYR A 12 1.12 2.31 20.71
CA TYR A 12 1.31 2.76 22.08
C TYR A 12 1.04 4.26 22.16
N GLU A 13 0.30 4.69 23.18
CA GLU A 13 0.03 6.10 23.45
C GLU A 13 0.01 6.37 24.96
N ASP A 14 0.61 7.49 25.37
CA ASP A 14 0.58 8.05 26.71
C ASP A 14 0.31 9.57 26.63
N ASP A 15 0.47 10.31 27.72
CA ASP A 15 0.24 11.77 27.73
C ASP A 15 1.35 12.57 27.04
N GLY A 16 2.47 11.95 26.68
CA GLY A 16 3.61 12.55 25.97
C GLY A 16 4.41 13.59 26.77
N VAL A 17 4.10 13.81 28.04
CA VAL A 17 4.68 14.91 28.85
C VAL A 17 5.19 14.44 30.22
N SER A 18 4.51 13.50 30.86
CA SER A 18 4.85 13.04 32.21
C SER A 18 5.58 11.70 32.20
N SER A 19 6.05 11.25 33.36
CA SER A 19 6.60 9.91 33.54
C SER A 19 5.58 8.89 34.05
N LEU A 20 4.29 9.23 34.04
CA LEU A 20 3.21 8.37 34.54
C LEU A 20 3.06 7.05 33.80
N TYR A 21 3.57 6.96 32.57
CA TYR A 21 3.64 5.71 31.83
C TYR A 21 4.38 4.60 32.61
N LYS A 22 5.33 4.95 33.48
CA LYS A 22 6.04 4.00 34.36
C LYS A 22 5.11 3.36 35.40
N ASP A 23 4.03 4.05 35.74
CA ASP A 23 2.99 3.60 36.70
C ASP A 23 1.76 3.03 35.94
N GLY A 24 1.93 2.70 34.66
CA GLY A 24 0.91 2.08 33.84
C GLY A 24 -0.11 3.05 33.23
N TYR A 25 0.16 4.36 33.21
CA TYR A 25 -0.71 5.36 32.57
C TYR A 25 -0.37 5.43 31.07
N TYR A 26 -0.73 4.41 30.35
CA TYR A 26 -0.64 4.32 28.89
C TYR A 26 -1.75 3.41 28.35
N ILE A 27 -1.95 3.46 27.06
CA ILE A 27 -2.82 2.55 26.32
C ILE A 27 -2.08 1.90 25.17
N VAL A 28 -2.61 0.77 24.72
CA VAL A 28 -2.19 0.11 23.47
C VAL A 28 -3.43 -0.20 22.66
N THR A 29 -3.46 0.28 21.42
CA THR A 29 -4.49 -0.06 20.44
C THR A 29 -3.89 -1.02 19.42
N ARG A 30 -4.49 -2.20 19.25
CA ARG A 30 -4.02 -3.21 18.31
C ARG A 30 -4.78 -3.15 17.00
N PHE A 31 -4.03 -3.21 15.90
CA PHE A 31 -4.50 -3.26 14.52
C PHE A 31 -4.11 -4.61 13.94
N ASP A 32 -5.09 -5.41 13.51
CA ASP A 32 -4.88 -6.68 12.82
C ASP A 32 -5.27 -6.51 11.35
N TYR A 33 -4.33 -6.70 10.44
CA TYR A 33 -4.59 -6.68 8.99
C TYR A 33 -4.41 -8.07 8.40
N ASN A 34 -5.47 -8.62 7.86
CA ASN A 34 -5.52 -9.90 7.17
C ASN A 34 -5.73 -9.66 5.68
N TYR A 35 -4.80 -10.12 4.86
CA TYR A 35 -4.83 -9.96 3.42
C TYR A 35 -5.00 -11.31 2.70
N LEU A 36 -6.04 -11.37 1.88
CA LEU A 36 -6.22 -12.34 0.80
C LEU A 36 -6.48 -11.56 -0.48
N GLN A 37 -6.09 -12.07 -1.63
CA GLN A 37 -6.08 -11.34 -2.89
C GLN A 37 -7.40 -10.63 -3.23
N ASN A 38 -8.54 -11.25 -2.97
CA ASN A 38 -9.87 -10.67 -3.24
C ASN A 38 -10.70 -10.45 -1.97
N ASN A 39 -10.06 -10.46 -0.83
CA ASN A 39 -10.72 -10.28 0.45
C ASN A 39 -9.70 -9.87 1.51
N TYR A 40 -9.74 -8.64 1.96
CA TYR A 40 -8.88 -8.19 3.04
C TYR A 40 -9.68 -7.53 4.16
N THR A 41 -9.19 -7.68 5.36
CA THR A 41 -9.87 -7.23 6.58
C THR A 41 -8.89 -6.44 7.45
N LEU A 42 -9.31 -5.27 7.90
CA LEU A 42 -8.67 -4.52 8.97
C LEU A 42 -9.56 -4.58 10.21
N ILE A 43 -8.97 -4.99 11.33
CA ILE A 43 -9.61 -4.95 12.65
C ILE A 43 -8.83 -3.98 13.53
N ILE A 44 -9.50 -2.98 14.07
CA ILE A 44 -8.98 -2.09 15.11
C ILE A 44 -9.65 -2.50 16.41
N ARG A 45 -8.85 -3.03 17.33
CA ARG A 45 -9.38 -3.54 18.61
C ARG A 45 -9.62 -2.40 19.58
N PRO A 46 -10.51 -2.58 20.56
CA PRO A 46 -10.57 -1.71 21.73
C PRO A 46 -9.17 -1.52 22.32
N PHE A 47 -8.88 -0.32 22.81
CA PHE A 47 -7.61 -0.12 23.49
C PHE A 47 -7.53 -0.92 24.81
N GLU A 48 -6.32 -1.32 25.15
CA GLU A 48 -5.98 -1.90 26.46
C GLU A 48 -5.19 -0.86 27.28
N GLY A 49 -5.47 -0.71 28.57
CA GLY A 49 -4.76 0.20 29.47
C GLY A 49 -5.66 1.18 30.21
N LYS A 50 -5.14 2.34 30.59
CA LYS A 50 -5.86 3.33 31.41
C LYS A 50 -6.77 4.20 30.55
N SER A 51 -8.04 4.33 30.94
CA SER A 51 -8.98 5.25 30.31
C SER A 51 -8.60 6.73 30.56
N GLY A 52 -9.06 7.63 29.68
CA GLY A 52 -8.85 9.07 29.81
C GLY A 52 -7.54 9.60 29.20
N ILE A 53 -6.71 8.75 28.62
CA ILE A 53 -5.47 9.14 27.92
C ILE A 53 -5.79 9.59 26.48
N ILE A 54 -6.76 8.96 25.85
CA ILE A 54 -7.19 9.25 24.48
C ILE A 54 -8.67 9.69 24.47
N PRO A 55 -9.12 10.34 23.37
CA PRO A 55 -10.54 10.66 23.20
C PRO A 55 -11.43 9.41 23.21
N GLU A 56 -12.69 9.55 23.65
CA GLU A 56 -13.69 8.47 23.64
C GLU A 56 -14.04 7.99 22.22
N THR A 57 -13.97 8.91 21.23
CA THR A 57 -14.18 8.63 19.83
C THR A 57 -13.04 9.15 18.96
N ARG A 58 -12.79 8.50 17.83
CA ARG A 58 -11.80 8.92 16.82
C ARG A 58 -12.36 8.83 15.42
N ASN A 59 -11.83 9.68 14.54
CA ASN A 59 -12.00 9.56 13.11
C ASN A 59 -10.82 8.78 12.53
N TYR A 60 -11.12 7.79 11.71
CA TYR A 60 -10.10 6.98 11.04
C TYR A 60 -10.10 7.27 9.54
N LYS A 61 -8.92 7.61 9.00
CA LYS A 61 -8.63 7.63 7.56
C LYS A 61 -7.69 6.47 7.25
N ILE A 62 -8.23 5.42 6.69
CA ILE A 62 -7.52 4.18 6.39
C ILE A 62 -7.12 4.21 4.91
N ARG A 63 -5.83 4.09 4.63
CA ARG A 63 -5.28 4.03 3.28
C ARG A 63 -4.79 2.62 2.97
N PHE A 64 -5.39 1.98 1.98
CA PHE A 64 -4.88 0.76 1.36
C PHE A 64 -4.02 1.19 0.17
N ARG A 65 -2.69 1.11 0.39
CA ARG A 65 -1.70 1.66 -0.54
C ARG A 65 -1.72 0.90 -1.87
N ASN A 66 -1.70 1.67 -2.97
CA ASN A 66 -1.64 1.12 -4.33
C ASN A 66 -2.72 0.07 -4.62
N THR A 67 -3.90 0.26 -4.09
CA THR A 67 -5.01 -0.69 -4.18
C THR A 67 -6.17 -0.05 -4.93
N LYS A 68 -6.76 -0.76 -5.88
CA LYS A 68 -7.97 -0.34 -6.56
C LYS A 68 -9.15 -0.29 -5.58
N LYS A 69 -10.16 0.50 -5.91
CA LYS A 69 -11.37 0.59 -5.11
C LYS A 69 -12.08 -0.77 -5.06
N ALA A 70 -12.36 -1.26 -3.84
CA ALA A 70 -13.15 -2.47 -3.66
C ALA A 70 -14.60 -2.27 -4.08
N SER A 71 -15.22 -3.30 -4.67
CA SER A 71 -16.63 -3.27 -5.07
C SER A 71 -17.59 -3.49 -3.91
N ASP A 72 -17.17 -4.26 -2.91
CA ASP A 72 -17.93 -4.56 -1.72
C ASP A 72 -17.12 -4.20 -0.46
N VAL A 73 -17.65 -3.24 0.30
CA VAL A 73 -17.03 -2.77 1.54
C VAL A 73 -18.09 -2.80 2.64
N VAL A 74 -17.75 -3.45 3.74
CA VAL A 74 -18.59 -3.48 4.93
C VAL A 74 -17.78 -2.96 6.12
N VAL A 75 -18.29 -1.92 6.77
CA VAL A 75 -17.69 -1.33 7.97
C VAL A 75 -18.61 -1.59 9.16
N MET A 76 -18.07 -2.22 10.19
CA MET A 76 -18.84 -2.62 11.37
C MET A 76 -18.17 -2.11 12.64
N LEU A 77 -18.95 -1.59 13.56
CA LEU A 77 -18.57 -1.33 14.93
C LEU A 77 -19.18 -2.43 15.80
N GLU A 78 -18.36 -3.41 16.21
CA GLU A 78 -18.81 -4.72 16.73
C GLU A 78 -19.75 -5.45 15.75
N ALA A 79 -21.04 -5.55 16.03
CA ALA A 79 -22.05 -6.21 15.18
C ALA A 79 -22.90 -5.21 14.36
N GLU A 80 -22.70 -3.91 14.52
CA GLU A 80 -23.49 -2.86 13.85
C GLU A 80 -22.79 -2.37 12.60
N VAL A 81 -23.46 -2.36 11.46
CA VAL A 81 -22.96 -1.71 10.24
C VAL A 81 -23.06 -0.20 10.42
N ILE A 82 -21.95 0.50 10.21
CA ILE A 82 -21.86 1.94 10.36
C ILE A 82 -21.53 2.64 9.03
N PRO A 83 -21.91 3.92 8.87
CA PRO A 83 -21.61 4.68 7.66
C PRO A 83 -20.12 4.95 7.49
N TYR A 84 -19.68 5.02 6.24
CA TYR A 84 -18.31 5.34 5.85
C TYR A 84 -18.31 6.09 4.52
N GLU A 85 -17.20 6.77 4.24
CA GLU A 85 -16.91 7.33 2.93
C GLU A 85 -15.77 6.53 2.29
N SER A 86 -15.78 6.35 0.96
CA SER A 86 -14.68 5.67 0.26
C SER A 86 -14.40 6.30 -1.10
N TYR A 87 -13.11 6.47 -1.41
CA TYR A 87 -12.64 7.12 -2.63
C TYR A 87 -11.20 6.68 -2.97
N ILE A 88 -10.72 7.10 -4.14
CA ILE A 88 -9.31 6.96 -4.54
C ILE A 88 -8.61 8.30 -4.33
N GLU A 89 -7.47 8.29 -3.66
CA GLU A 89 -6.60 9.45 -3.46
C GLU A 89 -5.14 9.00 -3.62
N ASP A 90 -4.38 9.66 -4.51
CA ASP A 90 -2.96 9.36 -4.78
C ASP A 90 -2.68 7.86 -5.03
N HIS A 91 -3.54 7.20 -5.81
CA HIS A 91 -3.48 5.76 -6.11
C HIS A 91 -3.79 4.82 -4.94
N ASP A 92 -4.25 5.36 -3.83
CA ASP A 92 -4.65 4.60 -2.66
C ASP A 92 -6.17 4.46 -2.61
N PHE A 93 -6.68 3.31 -2.24
CA PHE A 93 -8.05 3.16 -1.82
C PHE A 93 -8.20 3.65 -0.38
N VAL A 94 -9.02 4.65 -0.18
CA VAL A 94 -9.22 5.31 1.12
C VAL A 94 -10.62 5.01 1.65
N ILE A 95 -10.68 4.68 2.94
CA ILE A 95 -11.93 4.56 3.69
C ILE A 95 -11.86 5.50 4.89
N GLU A 96 -12.86 6.37 5.02
CA GLU A 96 -13.01 7.26 6.17
C GLU A 96 -14.21 6.84 7.03
N VAL A 97 -13.98 6.73 8.33
CA VAL A 97 -15.00 6.40 9.33
C VAL A 97 -14.93 7.44 10.45
N LYS A 98 -16.06 8.06 10.77
CA LYS A 98 -16.12 9.14 11.76
C LYS A 98 -16.74 8.66 13.08
N ASP A 99 -16.38 9.32 14.17
CA ASP A 99 -16.94 9.16 15.51
C ASP A 99 -16.93 7.72 16.04
N VAL A 100 -15.87 6.99 15.71
CA VAL A 100 -15.69 5.60 16.15
C VAL A 100 -15.30 5.53 17.60
N SER A 101 -16.08 4.84 18.43
CA SER A 101 -15.77 4.59 19.83
C SER A 101 -14.47 3.80 19.99
N THR A 102 -13.55 4.30 20.82
CA THR A 102 -12.23 3.69 21.05
C THR A 102 -12.26 2.46 21.97
N VAL A 103 -13.40 2.23 22.62
CA VAL A 103 -13.64 1.04 23.48
C VAL A 103 -14.44 -0.07 22.77
N ARG A 104 -14.74 0.11 21.47
CA ARG A 104 -15.45 -0.88 20.63
C ARG A 104 -14.58 -1.30 19.46
N GLN A 105 -14.72 -2.54 19.01
CA GLN A 105 -13.98 -3.06 17.86
C GLN A 105 -14.54 -2.51 16.56
N LEU A 106 -13.68 -1.88 15.75
CA LEU A 106 -13.97 -1.52 14.37
C LEU A 106 -13.46 -2.62 13.43
N THR A 107 -14.31 -3.11 12.54
CA THR A 107 -13.96 -4.10 11.52
C THR A 107 -14.29 -3.56 10.13
N ILE A 108 -13.32 -3.55 9.23
CA ILE A 108 -13.47 -3.14 7.83
C ILE A 108 -13.17 -4.34 6.96
N ASN A 109 -14.16 -4.82 6.23
CA ASN A 109 -14.05 -5.91 5.27
C ASN A 109 -14.16 -5.34 3.86
N CYS A 110 -13.18 -5.65 3.01
CA CYS A 110 -13.17 -5.28 1.60
C CYS A 110 -13.13 -6.55 0.75
N LYS A 111 -14.08 -6.68 -0.18
CA LYS A 111 -14.19 -7.83 -1.07
C LYS A 111 -14.46 -7.38 -2.51
N GLY A 112 -14.17 -8.26 -3.45
CA GLY A 112 -14.50 -8.07 -4.87
C GLY A 112 -13.41 -8.63 -5.78
N ASN A 113 -13.75 -8.87 -7.03
CA ASN A 113 -12.80 -9.33 -8.06
C ASN A 113 -11.87 -8.22 -8.54
N ASP A 114 -12.18 -6.99 -8.20
CA ASP A 114 -11.48 -5.76 -8.54
C ASP A 114 -10.52 -5.26 -7.45
N ILE A 115 -10.38 -6.02 -6.35
CA ILE A 115 -9.37 -5.76 -5.32
C ILE A 115 -8.01 -6.20 -5.85
N GLU A 116 -7.44 -5.42 -6.72
CA GLU A 116 -6.12 -5.64 -7.28
C GLU A 116 -5.18 -4.53 -6.82
N ILE A 117 -3.92 -4.91 -6.68
CA ILE A 117 -2.86 -3.94 -6.52
C ILE A 117 -2.71 -3.21 -7.85
N ASP A 118 -2.84 -1.89 -7.87
CA ASP A 118 -2.59 -1.08 -9.06
C ASP A 118 -1.07 -0.95 -9.30
N ALA A 119 -0.44 -2.10 -9.47
CA ALA A 119 1.01 -2.17 -9.53
C ALA A 119 1.57 -1.75 -10.90
N VAL A 120 0.82 -1.97 -11.98
CA VAL A 120 1.26 -1.70 -13.36
C VAL A 120 1.57 -0.24 -13.56
N ARG A 121 0.62 0.61 -13.20
CA ARG A 121 0.75 2.04 -13.42
C ARG A 121 1.91 2.63 -12.62
N ILE A 122 2.02 2.24 -11.35
CA ILE A 122 3.09 2.71 -10.47
C ILE A 122 4.45 2.25 -10.95
N ILE A 123 4.56 0.99 -11.38
CA ILE A 123 5.81 0.48 -11.98
C ILE A 123 6.15 1.25 -13.24
N ASN A 124 5.18 1.61 -14.07
CA ASN A 124 5.44 2.40 -15.27
C ASN A 124 5.93 3.82 -14.93
N GLU A 125 5.32 4.49 -13.95
CA GLU A 125 5.77 5.79 -13.44
C GLU A 125 7.18 5.70 -12.83
N ASP A 126 7.47 4.66 -12.05
CA ASP A 126 8.80 4.39 -11.49
C ASP A 126 9.83 4.11 -12.59
N ILE A 127 9.48 3.32 -13.61
CA ILE A 127 10.37 3.03 -14.75
C ILE A 127 10.72 4.30 -15.50
N ASP A 128 9.73 5.16 -15.78
CA ASP A 128 9.95 6.42 -16.49
C ASP A 128 10.85 7.36 -15.68
N SER A 129 10.58 7.50 -14.38
CA SER A 129 11.41 8.26 -13.45
C SER A 129 12.86 7.74 -13.38
N ILE A 130 13.04 6.42 -13.27
CA ILE A 130 14.37 5.80 -13.27
C ILE A 130 15.09 6.06 -14.59
N ILE A 131 14.42 5.93 -15.73
CA ILE A 131 15.02 6.22 -17.05
C ILE A 131 15.45 7.69 -17.13
N ALA A 132 14.65 8.61 -16.60
CA ALA A 132 14.97 10.03 -16.58
C ALA A 132 16.25 10.33 -15.76
N ASP A 133 16.42 9.67 -14.62
CA ASP A 133 17.47 9.97 -13.64
C ASP A 133 18.80 9.25 -13.90
N ILE A 134 18.81 8.12 -14.61
CA ILE A 134 20.08 7.38 -14.81
C ILE A 134 21.08 8.16 -15.68
N PRO A 135 22.40 8.10 -15.38
CA PRO A 135 23.43 8.82 -16.09
C PRO A 135 23.87 8.10 -17.39
N ILE A 136 22.97 8.07 -18.38
CA ILE A 136 23.21 7.53 -19.72
C ILE A 136 22.83 8.56 -20.78
N THR A 137 23.21 8.31 -22.05
CA THR A 137 22.85 9.22 -23.14
C THR A 137 21.35 9.27 -23.41
N THR A 138 20.85 10.42 -23.87
CA THR A 138 19.43 10.60 -24.22
C THR A 138 18.96 9.54 -25.21
N THR A 139 19.80 9.21 -26.20
CA THR A 139 19.49 8.16 -27.18
C THR A 139 19.25 6.80 -26.52
N LEU A 140 20.04 6.42 -25.50
CA LEU A 140 19.82 5.19 -24.77
C LEU A 140 18.58 5.25 -23.89
N LYS A 141 18.25 6.41 -23.29
CA LYS A 141 17.00 6.63 -22.54
C LYS A 141 15.78 6.40 -23.45
N ASP A 142 15.78 7.00 -24.64
CA ASP A 142 14.69 6.86 -25.62
C ASP A 142 14.48 5.41 -26.07
N ILE A 143 15.59 4.71 -26.35
CA ILE A 143 15.52 3.29 -26.76
C ILE A 143 14.99 2.44 -25.60
N LEU A 144 15.45 2.69 -24.37
CA LEU A 144 15.03 1.96 -23.19
C LEU A 144 13.55 2.18 -22.90
N GLY A 145 13.07 3.41 -22.95
CA GLY A 145 11.65 3.73 -22.82
C GLY A 145 10.81 3.02 -23.87
N LYS A 146 11.22 3.06 -25.16
CA LYS A 146 10.53 2.34 -26.24
C LYS A 146 10.48 0.83 -26.02
N ILE A 147 11.50 0.22 -25.40
CA ILE A 147 11.49 -1.21 -25.09
C ILE A 147 10.54 -1.49 -23.92
N MET A 148 10.67 -0.74 -22.83
CA MET A 148 9.93 -0.98 -21.60
C MET A 148 8.41 -0.80 -21.79
N PHE A 149 8.01 0.24 -22.53
CA PHE A 149 6.60 0.59 -22.78
C PHE A 149 6.02 0.03 -24.09
N SER A 150 6.74 -0.88 -24.78
CA SER A 150 6.20 -1.56 -25.98
C SER A 150 5.20 -2.65 -25.60
N ASP A 151 4.35 -3.03 -26.58
CA ASP A 151 3.43 -4.17 -26.47
C ASP A 151 4.10 -5.54 -26.72
N LYS A 152 5.44 -5.57 -26.77
CA LYS A 152 6.21 -6.81 -26.95
C LYS A 152 6.09 -7.71 -25.73
N ASP A 153 6.20 -9.00 -25.95
CA ASP A 153 6.22 -9.97 -24.88
C ASP A 153 7.47 -9.80 -23.97
N TYR A 154 7.40 -10.40 -22.80
CA TYR A 154 8.48 -10.35 -21.81
C TYR A 154 9.82 -10.85 -22.35
N SER A 155 9.82 -11.93 -23.15
CA SER A 155 11.02 -12.56 -23.70
C SER A 155 11.72 -11.63 -24.67
N ASP A 156 10.97 -10.98 -25.54
CA ASP A 156 11.49 -10.02 -26.51
C ASP A 156 12.05 -8.76 -25.85
N LYS A 157 11.33 -8.20 -24.86
CA LYS A 157 11.82 -7.07 -24.06
C LYS A 157 13.14 -7.43 -23.36
N ARG A 158 13.21 -8.60 -22.74
CA ARG A 158 14.40 -9.10 -22.05
C ARG A 158 15.61 -9.20 -22.98
N ILE A 159 15.41 -9.74 -24.19
CA ILE A 159 16.47 -9.86 -25.21
C ILE A 159 16.92 -8.46 -25.66
N ALA A 160 15.98 -7.56 -25.92
CA ALA A 160 16.26 -6.20 -26.35
C ALA A 160 17.09 -5.43 -25.30
N ILE A 161 16.71 -5.48 -24.01
CA ILE A 161 17.47 -4.84 -22.92
C ILE A 161 18.88 -5.39 -22.85
N LYS A 162 19.09 -6.71 -22.93
CA LYS A 162 20.42 -7.31 -22.91
C LYS A 162 21.31 -6.85 -24.07
N ARG A 163 20.72 -6.60 -25.25
CA ARG A 163 21.46 -6.11 -26.44
C ARG A 163 21.98 -4.68 -26.26
N LEU A 164 21.35 -3.86 -25.39
CA LEU A 164 21.80 -2.50 -25.13
C LEU A 164 23.19 -2.42 -24.47
N LYS A 165 23.68 -3.51 -23.87
CA LYS A 165 25.09 -3.61 -23.43
C LYS A 165 26.07 -3.28 -24.56
N ARG A 166 25.79 -3.74 -25.77
CA ARG A 166 26.63 -3.48 -26.96
C ARG A 166 26.55 -2.01 -27.43
N GLN A 167 25.56 -1.27 -26.95
CA GLN A 167 25.35 0.14 -27.24
C GLN A 167 25.81 1.05 -26.09
N GLY A 168 26.46 0.48 -25.04
CA GLY A 168 27.02 1.24 -23.94
C GLY A 168 26.20 1.27 -22.67
N LEU A 169 25.09 0.51 -22.57
CA LEU A 169 24.35 0.39 -21.31
C LEU A 169 25.14 -0.50 -20.34
N GLU A 170 25.52 0.08 -19.18
CA GLU A 170 26.26 -0.64 -18.14
C GLU A 170 25.48 -1.82 -17.57
N ASP A 171 26.18 -2.87 -17.16
CA ASP A 171 25.60 -4.09 -16.59
C ASP A 171 24.69 -3.84 -15.39
N LYS A 172 25.03 -2.89 -14.53
CA LYS A 172 24.20 -2.53 -13.38
C LYS A 172 22.81 -2.09 -13.81
N PHE A 173 22.70 -1.26 -14.85
CA PHE A 173 21.41 -0.80 -15.37
C PHE A 173 20.66 -1.91 -16.11
N VAL A 174 21.35 -2.73 -16.87
CA VAL A 174 20.72 -3.92 -17.49
C VAL A 174 20.05 -4.79 -16.43
N ARG A 175 20.72 -5.05 -15.30
CA ARG A 175 20.13 -5.85 -14.21
C ARG A 175 18.92 -5.17 -13.57
N VAL A 176 18.95 -3.85 -13.36
CA VAL A 176 17.82 -3.09 -12.84
C VAL A 176 16.60 -3.23 -13.75
N PHE A 177 16.76 -2.97 -15.06
CA PHE A 177 15.62 -3.04 -15.99
C PHE A 177 15.12 -4.47 -16.22
N LEU A 178 16.00 -5.46 -16.19
CA LEU A 178 15.56 -6.87 -16.22
C LEU A 178 14.75 -7.22 -14.96
N LYS A 179 15.11 -6.67 -13.80
CA LYS A 179 14.36 -6.88 -12.56
C LYS A 179 13.02 -6.15 -12.59
N LEU A 180 12.99 -4.90 -13.04
CA LEU A 180 11.74 -4.15 -13.19
C LEU A 180 10.78 -4.85 -14.17
N LEU A 181 11.31 -5.44 -15.23
CA LEU A 181 10.53 -6.19 -16.20
C LEU A 181 9.83 -7.42 -15.60
N GLU A 182 10.41 -8.05 -14.56
CA GLU A 182 9.78 -9.18 -13.87
C GLU A 182 8.47 -8.79 -13.18
N PHE A 183 8.35 -7.54 -12.69
CA PHE A 183 7.14 -7.04 -12.06
C PHE A 183 6.03 -6.66 -13.05
N THR A 184 6.36 -6.56 -14.35
CA THR A 184 5.38 -6.28 -15.41
C THR A 184 4.90 -7.54 -16.13
N LYS A 185 5.38 -8.72 -15.72
CA LYS A 185 5.17 -9.98 -16.44
C LYS A 185 3.78 -10.58 -16.27
N ASP A 186 3.16 -10.35 -15.13
CA ASP A 186 1.92 -11.03 -14.71
C ASP A 186 0.68 -10.13 -14.88
N ILE A 187 0.70 -9.25 -15.88
CA ILE A 187 -0.37 -8.29 -16.14
C ILE A 187 -0.82 -8.41 -17.57
#